data_cbcb391f0017e5e2fcff18361a6ca48e
#
_entry.id   cbcb391f0017e5e2fcff18361a6ca48e
#
_cell.length_a   1.000
_cell.length_b   1.000
_cell.length_c   1.000
_cell.angle_alpha   90.00
_cell.angle_beta   90.00
_cell.angle_gamma   90.00
#
_symmetry.space_group_name_H-M   'P 1'
#
loop_
_entity.id
_entity.type
_entity.pdbx_description
1 polymer ?
#
loop_
_entity_poly.entity_id
_entity_poly.type
_entity_poly.pdbx_seq_one_letter_code
_entity_poly.pdbx_strand_id
1 'polypeptide(L)'
;MYKRQSLTEAVKIAEDSGADLITVHLREDRRHIQDQDLKDIKSVAQNLNLEMALTEEMLGICLQTKPNFCCIVPERREELTTEGGLDISGMTKSKFNFLKEAIDAMSKNNIVPSLFIDPDIKQIDSTLESGAKCIELHTGTYSDAIDLDHQEMEMSRLKSAAEYASDNKIRVHAGHGLNLSNLSKVCRITQIEEVNIGHSVVADSIFKGLKKAVQDFRSALDND
;
A
#
# COMPACT_ATOMS: atom_id res chain seq x y z
N MET A 1 17.42 11.30 -16.31
CA MET A 1 18.12 9.99 -16.43
C MET A 1 17.37 9.13 -17.44
N TYR A 2 18.05 8.54 -18.40
CA TYR A 2 17.39 7.75 -19.46
C TYR A 2 17.04 6.36 -18.89
N LYS A 3 15.76 6.05 -18.68
CA LYS A 3 15.31 4.72 -18.26
C LYS A 3 15.27 3.79 -19.49
N ARG A 4 15.84 2.60 -19.38
CA ARG A 4 15.81 1.59 -20.46
C ARG A 4 14.53 0.73 -20.40
N GLN A 5 13.95 0.57 -19.21
CA GLN A 5 12.71 -0.16 -19.00
C GLN A 5 11.48 0.74 -19.26
N SER A 6 10.45 0.16 -19.85
CA SER A 6 9.15 0.80 -20.05
C SER A 6 8.24 0.48 -18.87
N LEU A 7 7.86 1.49 -18.09
CA LEU A 7 6.89 1.30 -16.98
C LEU A 7 5.50 0.99 -17.52
N THR A 8 5.10 1.58 -18.63
CA THR A 8 3.79 1.30 -19.27
C THR A 8 3.70 -0.13 -19.80
N GLU A 9 4.80 -0.71 -20.28
CA GLU A 9 4.86 -2.12 -20.65
C GLU A 9 4.79 -3.03 -19.40
N ALA A 10 5.49 -2.66 -18.34
CA ALA A 10 5.44 -3.40 -17.08
C ALA A 10 4.02 -3.43 -16.50
N VAL A 11 3.29 -2.31 -16.53
CA VAL A 11 1.87 -2.22 -16.14
C VAL A 11 1.03 -3.22 -16.92
N LYS A 12 1.11 -3.19 -18.25
CA LYS A 12 0.33 -4.10 -19.11
C LYS A 12 0.64 -5.57 -18.82
N ILE A 13 1.94 -5.91 -18.69
CA ILE A 13 2.36 -7.29 -18.36
C ILE A 13 1.79 -7.71 -16.99
N ALA A 14 1.80 -6.83 -15.99
CA ALA A 14 1.29 -7.13 -14.66
C ALA A 14 -0.24 -7.37 -14.69
N GLU A 15 -1.01 -6.47 -15.30
CA GLU A 15 -2.45 -6.61 -15.44
C GLU A 15 -2.85 -7.84 -16.26
N ASP A 16 -2.21 -8.09 -17.43
CA ASP A 16 -2.42 -9.27 -18.25
C ASP A 16 -2.03 -10.58 -17.53
N SER A 17 -1.29 -10.48 -16.45
CA SER A 17 -0.84 -11.62 -15.64
C SER A 17 -1.66 -11.84 -14.38
N GLY A 18 -2.67 -11.00 -14.12
CA GLY A 18 -3.63 -11.15 -13.02
C GLY A 18 -3.45 -10.15 -11.87
N ALA A 19 -2.67 -9.08 -12.03
CA ALA A 19 -2.70 -7.97 -11.06
C ALA A 19 -4.01 -7.17 -11.23
N ASP A 20 -4.76 -7.01 -10.14
CA ASP A 20 -6.02 -6.26 -10.14
C ASP A 20 -5.81 -4.76 -10.02
N LEU A 21 -4.68 -4.34 -9.45
CA LEU A 21 -4.33 -2.96 -9.13
C LEU A 21 -2.83 -2.73 -9.34
N ILE A 22 -2.49 -1.57 -9.86
CA ILE A 22 -1.10 -1.11 -9.98
C ILE A 22 -0.83 -0.08 -8.89
N THR A 23 0.11 -0.37 -8.00
CA THR A 23 0.53 0.54 -6.94
C THR A 23 1.86 1.20 -7.32
N VAL A 24 1.92 2.52 -7.22
CA VAL A 24 3.15 3.30 -7.45
C VAL A 24 3.35 4.31 -6.33
N HIS A 25 4.58 4.42 -5.85
CA HIS A 25 4.96 5.40 -4.85
C HIS A 25 5.68 6.58 -5.49
N LEU A 26 5.01 7.72 -5.58
CA LEU A 26 5.65 8.97 -5.94
C LEU A 26 6.18 9.65 -4.68
N ARG A 27 7.46 9.46 -4.40
CA ARG A 27 8.13 10.10 -3.25
C ARG A 27 8.33 11.59 -3.48
N GLU A 28 8.36 12.38 -2.39
CA GLU A 28 8.67 13.82 -2.46
C GLU A 28 10.02 14.09 -3.13
N ASP A 29 11.02 13.23 -2.95
CA ASP A 29 12.36 13.35 -3.54
C ASP A 29 12.45 12.80 -4.98
N ARG A 30 11.35 12.27 -5.54
CA ARG A 30 11.30 11.67 -6.90
C ARG A 30 12.38 10.61 -7.13
N ARG A 31 12.78 9.87 -6.09
CA ARG A 31 13.91 8.92 -6.14
C ARG A 31 13.75 7.84 -7.21
N HIS A 32 12.55 7.29 -7.37
CA HIS A 32 12.27 6.16 -8.28
C HIS A 32 11.28 6.53 -9.37
N ILE A 33 10.06 6.91 -9.00
CA ILE A 33 9.00 7.36 -9.91
C ILE A 33 9.09 8.88 -10.07
N GLN A 34 8.94 9.34 -11.31
CA GLN A 34 8.92 10.76 -11.67
C GLN A 34 7.48 11.18 -12.00
N ASP A 35 7.20 12.49 -11.98
CA ASP A 35 5.87 13.02 -12.32
C ASP A 35 5.40 12.60 -13.73
N GLN A 36 6.34 12.47 -14.69
CA GLN A 36 6.00 11.97 -16.03
C GLN A 36 5.70 10.49 -16.02
N ASP A 37 6.44 9.67 -15.26
CA ASP A 37 6.15 8.25 -15.10
C ASP A 37 4.74 8.02 -14.56
N LEU A 38 4.31 8.81 -13.56
CA LEU A 38 2.97 8.73 -12.98
C LEU A 38 1.88 9.00 -14.04
N LYS A 39 2.07 10.02 -14.88
CA LYS A 39 1.15 10.34 -15.98
C LYS A 39 1.08 9.21 -17.01
N ASP A 40 2.24 8.67 -17.39
CA ASP A 40 2.33 7.60 -18.36
C ASP A 40 1.66 6.31 -17.84
N ILE A 41 1.93 5.94 -16.57
CA ILE A 41 1.27 4.82 -15.91
C ILE A 41 -0.24 5.03 -15.84
N LYS A 42 -0.71 6.21 -15.37
CA LYS A 42 -2.15 6.52 -15.28
C LYS A 42 -2.85 6.39 -16.63
N SER A 43 -2.15 6.68 -17.74
CA SER A 43 -2.74 6.60 -19.08
C SER A 43 -3.03 5.17 -19.56
N VAL A 44 -2.42 4.16 -18.94
CA VAL A 44 -2.52 2.75 -19.36
C VAL A 44 -3.07 1.82 -18.27
N ALA A 45 -2.90 2.15 -16.99
CA ALA A 45 -3.39 1.34 -15.88
C ALA A 45 -4.92 1.36 -15.81
N GLN A 46 -5.54 0.19 -15.65
CA GLN A 46 -6.99 0.05 -15.43
C GLN A 46 -7.36 0.59 -14.05
N ASN A 47 -6.62 0.16 -13.03
CA ASN A 47 -6.75 0.64 -11.66
C ASN A 47 -5.38 1.09 -11.15
N LEU A 48 -5.33 2.29 -10.56
CA LEU A 48 -4.12 2.87 -10.02
C LEU A 48 -4.30 3.21 -8.55
N ASN A 49 -3.39 2.75 -7.73
CA ASN A 49 -3.16 3.21 -6.36
C ASN A 49 -1.90 4.09 -6.33
N LEU A 50 -2.03 5.31 -5.81
CA LEU A 50 -0.92 6.22 -5.61
C LEU A 50 -0.51 6.21 -4.14
N GLU A 51 0.71 5.79 -3.85
CA GLU A 51 1.30 5.99 -2.52
C GLU A 51 1.98 7.36 -2.47
N MET A 52 1.75 8.10 -1.40
CA MET A 52 2.31 9.45 -1.23
C MET A 52 2.45 9.86 0.24
N ALA A 53 3.36 10.79 0.50
CA ALA A 53 3.43 11.50 1.77
C ALA A 53 2.24 12.46 1.96
N LEU A 54 1.87 12.71 3.22
CA LEU A 54 0.84 13.70 3.57
C LEU A 54 1.41 15.12 3.52
N THR A 55 1.49 15.69 2.32
CA THR A 55 1.89 17.10 2.07
C THR A 55 0.95 17.79 1.08
N GLU A 56 0.94 19.12 1.08
CA GLU A 56 0.12 19.92 0.15
C GLU A 56 0.49 19.64 -1.31
N GLU A 57 1.79 19.53 -1.61
CA GLU A 57 2.28 19.21 -2.95
C GLU A 57 1.75 17.86 -3.45
N MET A 58 1.92 16.84 -2.62
CA MET A 58 1.51 15.47 -3.00
C MET A 58 0.00 15.35 -3.10
N LEU A 59 -0.75 16.00 -2.23
CA LEU A 59 -2.21 16.08 -2.34
C LEU A 59 -2.63 16.75 -3.66
N GLY A 60 -1.98 17.86 -4.04
CA GLY A 60 -2.23 18.54 -5.32
C GLY A 60 -2.00 17.61 -6.52
N ILE A 61 -0.90 16.84 -6.51
CA ILE A 61 -0.60 15.85 -7.56
C ILE A 61 -1.64 14.74 -7.58
N CYS A 62 -2.03 14.20 -6.42
CA CYS A 62 -3.06 13.18 -6.32
C CYS A 62 -4.40 13.65 -6.93
N LEU A 63 -4.86 14.85 -6.57
CA LEU A 63 -6.11 15.43 -7.08
C LEU A 63 -6.07 15.71 -8.59
N GLN A 64 -4.89 16.03 -9.16
CA GLN A 64 -4.69 16.19 -10.60
C GLN A 64 -4.66 14.84 -11.33
N THR A 65 -3.97 13.84 -10.77
CA THR A 65 -3.82 12.51 -11.36
C THR A 65 -5.11 11.71 -11.32
N LYS A 66 -5.93 11.91 -10.29
CA LYS A 66 -7.17 11.18 -10.02
C LYS A 66 -6.97 9.66 -10.11
N PRO A 67 -6.10 9.08 -9.28
CA PRO A 67 -5.99 7.63 -9.16
C PRO A 67 -7.30 7.06 -8.61
N ASN A 68 -7.50 5.74 -8.74
CA ASN A 68 -8.67 5.08 -8.13
C ASN A 68 -8.55 5.04 -6.60
N PHE A 69 -7.32 4.80 -6.12
CA PHE A 69 -6.97 4.74 -4.70
C PHE A 69 -5.77 5.63 -4.42
N CYS A 70 -5.66 6.08 -3.18
CA CYS A 70 -4.48 6.80 -2.72
C CYS A 70 -4.14 6.35 -1.30
N CYS A 71 -2.97 5.73 -1.13
CA CYS A 71 -2.48 5.32 0.18
C CYS A 71 -1.52 6.39 0.73
N ILE A 72 -1.86 6.94 1.90
CA ILE A 72 -0.98 7.88 2.59
C ILE A 72 0.03 7.08 3.42
N VAL A 73 1.31 7.26 3.11
CA VAL A 73 2.43 6.55 3.74
C VAL A 73 3.36 7.51 4.47
N PRO A 74 4.12 7.05 5.48
CA PRO A 74 5.17 7.86 6.05
C PRO A 74 6.33 7.98 5.06
N GLU A 75 6.90 9.19 4.93
CA GLU A 75 8.15 9.44 4.24
C GLU A 75 9.08 10.23 5.13
N ARG A 76 10.28 9.69 5.38
CA ARG A 76 11.38 10.43 5.94
C ARG A 76 12.48 10.52 4.89
N ARG A 77 13.02 11.72 4.68
CA ARG A 77 14.03 11.96 3.62
C ARG A 77 15.30 11.13 3.78
N GLU A 78 15.60 10.68 4.99
CA GLU A 78 16.82 9.94 5.33
C GLU A 78 16.63 8.42 5.34
N GLU A 79 15.42 7.89 5.20
CA GLU A 79 15.15 6.47 5.25
C GLU A 79 15.28 5.79 3.87
N LEU A 80 15.95 4.63 3.85
CA LEU A 80 16.05 3.78 2.66
C LEU A 80 14.77 2.99 2.43
N THR A 81 14.04 2.68 3.49
CA THR A 81 12.76 1.96 3.49
C THR A 81 11.82 2.57 4.52
N THR A 82 10.50 2.30 4.38
CA THR A 82 9.49 2.68 5.38
C THR A 82 9.54 1.65 6.51
N GLU A 83 10.14 1.99 7.64
CA GLU A 83 10.30 1.08 8.80
C GLU A 83 9.07 1.04 9.73
N GLY A 84 7.88 1.34 9.25
CA GLY A 84 6.64 1.31 10.03
C GLY A 84 5.52 2.07 9.35
N GLY A 85 4.33 1.97 9.92
CA GLY A 85 3.14 2.69 9.48
C GLY A 85 3.14 4.16 9.90
N LEU A 86 2.18 4.92 9.40
CA LEU A 86 1.87 6.27 9.86
C LEU A 86 1.49 6.26 11.34
N ASP A 87 2.14 7.09 12.13
CA ASP A 87 1.70 7.35 13.50
C ASP A 87 0.61 8.45 13.51
N ILE A 88 -0.63 8.03 13.25
CA ILE A 88 -1.78 8.93 13.22
C ILE A 88 -2.12 9.39 14.64
N SER A 89 -2.07 8.48 15.60
CA SER A 89 -2.40 8.74 17.01
C SER A 89 -1.44 9.75 17.67
N GLY A 90 -0.21 9.82 17.18
CA GLY A 90 0.81 10.79 17.62
C GLY A 90 0.83 12.10 16.84
N MET A 91 -0.06 12.28 15.85
CA MET A 91 -0.08 13.52 15.07
C MET A 91 -0.44 14.75 15.90
N THR A 92 0.21 15.88 15.61
CA THR A 92 -0.25 17.17 16.13
C THR A 92 -1.65 17.48 15.61
N LYS A 93 -2.43 18.27 16.35
CA LYS A 93 -3.79 18.68 15.94
C LYS A 93 -3.82 19.31 14.56
N SER A 94 -2.81 20.10 14.19
CA SER A 94 -2.73 20.72 12.86
C SER A 94 -2.55 19.69 11.76
N LYS A 95 -1.63 18.72 11.95
CA LYS A 95 -1.39 17.64 10.97
C LYS A 95 -2.59 16.71 10.83
N PHE A 96 -3.26 16.41 11.94
CA PHE A 96 -4.48 15.59 11.93
C PHE A 96 -5.65 16.31 11.22
N ASN A 97 -5.80 17.62 11.41
CA ASN A 97 -6.80 18.40 10.67
C ASN A 97 -6.51 18.38 9.16
N PHE A 98 -5.24 18.56 8.77
CA PHE A 98 -4.85 18.47 7.37
C PHE A 98 -5.09 17.06 6.78
N LEU A 99 -4.86 16.00 7.55
CA LEU A 99 -5.22 14.63 7.15
C LEU A 99 -6.72 14.52 6.83
N LYS A 100 -7.58 15.06 7.70
CA LYS A 100 -9.04 15.06 7.49
C LYS A 100 -9.44 15.84 6.24
N GLU A 101 -8.85 17.01 6.02
CA GLU A 101 -9.07 17.81 4.81
C GLU A 101 -8.63 17.08 3.55
N ALA A 102 -7.47 16.40 3.59
CA ALA A 102 -6.97 15.60 2.48
C ALA A 102 -7.89 14.42 2.15
N ILE A 103 -8.36 13.68 3.16
CA ILE A 103 -9.31 12.57 3.01
C ILE A 103 -10.63 13.06 2.38
N ASP A 104 -11.18 14.17 2.86
CA ASP A 104 -12.39 14.76 2.32
C ASP A 104 -12.21 15.22 0.87
N ALA A 105 -11.09 15.89 0.56
CA ALA A 105 -10.77 16.33 -0.78
C ALA A 105 -10.61 15.17 -1.77
N MET A 106 -9.92 14.10 -1.40
CA MET A 106 -9.80 12.88 -2.20
C MET A 106 -11.16 12.22 -2.43
N SER A 107 -11.95 12.04 -1.38
CA SER A 107 -13.28 11.42 -1.45
C SER A 107 -14.23 12.19 -2.36
N LYS A 108 -14.23 13.53 -2.30
CA LYS A 108 -15.01 14.40 -3.20
C LYS A 108 -14.58 14.30 -4.67
N ASN A 109 -13.37 13.85 -4.93
CA ASN A 109 -12.86 13.62 -6.28
C ASN A 109 -12.95 12.15 -6.73
N ASN A 110 -13.72 11.31 -6.04
CA ASN A 110 -13.89 9.87 -6.29
C ASN A 110 -12.58 9.07 -6.18
N ILE A 111 -11.65 9.52 -5.34
CA ILE A 111 -10.43 8.80 -4.98
C ILE A 111 -10.68 8.14 -3.62
N VAL A 112 -10.42 6.85 -3.49
CA VAL A 112 -10.55 6.13 -2.21
C VAL A 112 -9.27 6.34 -1.40
N PRO A 113 -9.31 7.11 -0.28
CA PRO A 113 -8.15 7.28 0.57
C PRO A 113 -7.93 6.05 1.46
N SER A 114 -6.69 5.61 1.56
CA SER A 114 -6.21 4.58 2.48
C SER A 114 -5.08 5.12 3.35
N LEU A 115 -4.92 4.58 4.55
CA LEU A 115 -3.86 4.95 5.48
C LEU A 115 -2.99 3.72 5.76
N PHE A 116 -1.69 3.82 5.48
CA PHE A 116 -0.71 2.78 5.80
C PHE A 116 -0.31 2.87 7.26
N ILE A 117 -0.76 1.92 8.09
CA ILE A 117 -0.61 1.96 9.55
C ILE A 117 -0.07 0.65 10.10
N ASP A 118 0.58 0.71 11.26
CA ASP A 118 0.88 -0.50 12.01
C ASP A 118 -0.40 -1.16 12.54
N PRO A 119 -0.41 -2.49 12.74
CA PRO A 119 -1.56 -3.23 13.28
C PRO A 119 -1.74 -2.92 14.79
N ASP A 120 -2.23 -1.73 15.09
CA ASP A 120 -2.46 -1.20 16.42
C ASP A 120 -3.86 -0.57 16.51
N ILE A 121 -4.61 -0.93 17.55
CA ILE A 121 -5.98 -0.45 17.77
C ILE A 121 -6.04 1.08 17.86
N LYS A 122 -5.05 1.74 18.47
CA LYS A 122 -5.03 3.22 18.55
C LYS A 122 -4.90 3.88 17.19
N GLN A 123 -4.15 3.26 16.27
CA GLN A 123 -4.02 3.75 14.90
C GLN A 123 -5.35 3.58 14.15
N ILE A 124 -6.07 2.47 14.39
CA ILE A 124 -7.38 2.22 13.79
C ILE A 124 -8.42 3.20 14.35
N ASP A 125 -8.44 3.47 15.66
CA ASP A 125 -9.32 4.46 16.29
C ASP A 125 -9.08 5.85 15.69
N SER A 126 -7.81 6.24 15.54
CA SER A 126 -7.44 7.51 14.91
C SER A 126 -7.83 7.56 13.42
N THR A 127 -7.79 6.41 12.73
CA THR A 127 -8.29 6.30 11.35
C THR A 127 -9.80 6.56 11.30
N LEU A 128 -10.57 5.98 12.22
CA LEU A 128 -12.03 6.24 12.33
C LEU A 128 -12.33 7.73 12.53
N GLU A 129 -11.60 8.38 13.45
CA GLU A 129 -11.72 9.81 13.70
C GLU A 129 -11.34 10.68 12.50
N SER A 130 -10.40 10.22 11.66
CA SER A 130 -9.97 10.92 10.45
C SER A 130 -11.03 10.92 9.35
N GLY A 131 -11.94 9.94 9.37
CA GLY A 131 -12.96 9.72 8.36
C GLY A 131 -12.55 8.81 7.20
N ALA A 132 -11.31 8.29 7.18
CA ALA A 132 -10.89 7.29 6.20
C ALA A 132 -11.69 6.00 6.36
N LYS A 133 -11.93 5.31 5.23
CA LYS A 133 -12.73 4.08 5.17
C LYS A 133 -11.91 2.87 4.72
N CYS A 134 -10.61 3.06 4.53
CA CYS A 134 -9.68 2.03 4.13
C CYS A 134 -8.35 2.21 4.87
N ILE A 135 -7.73 1.10 5.24
CA ILE A 135 -6.37 1.04 5.77
C ILE A 135 -5.56 0.00 5.01
N GLU A 136 -4.25 0.18 5.03
CA GLU A 136 -3.30 -0.88 4.70
C GLU A 136 -2.48 -1.20 5.94
N LEU A 137 -2.60 -2.42 6.45
CA LEU A 137 -1.84 -2.88 7.60
C LEU A 137 -0.40 -3.20 7.19
N HIS A 138 0.55 -2.59 7.88
CA HIS A 138 1.98 -2.86 7.72
C HIS A 138 2.32 -4.28 8.17
N THR A 139 2.80 -5.11 7.24
CA THR A 139 3.18 -6.51 7.51
C THR A 139 4.69 -6.72 7.66
N GLY A 140 5.49 -5.65 7.72
CA GLY A 140 6.94 -5.73 7.78
C GLY A 140 7.45 -6.50 9.01
N THR A 141 6.97 -6.17 10.20
CA THR A 141 7.36 -6.87 11.45
C THR A 141 7.06 -8.36 11.41
N TYR A 142 5.93 -8.76 10.81
CA TYR A 142 5.60 -10.17 10.55
C TYR A 142 6.58 -10.79 9.55
N SER A 143 6.88 -10.07 8.47
CA SER A 143 7.73 -10.58 7.38
C SER A 143 9.19 -10.73 7.79
N ASP A 144 9.67 -9.87 8.69
CA ASP A 144 11.06 -9.80 9.16
C ASP A 144 11.27 -10.60 10.47
N ALA A 145 10.22 -11.24 10.98
CA ALA A 145 10.31 -12.05 12.20
C ALA A 145 11.35 -13.17 12.05
N ILE A 146 12.31 -13.20 12.98
CA ILE A 146 13.49 -14.09 12.93
C ILE A 146 13.12 -15.52 13.34
N ASP A 147 12.15 -15.67 14.25
CA ASP A 147 11.71 -16.94 14.79
C ASP A 147 10.20 -17.13 14.68
N LEU A 148 9.74 -18.38 14.88
CA LEU A 148 8.35 -18.75 14.75
C LEU A 148 7.46 -18.09 15.82
N ASP A 149 7.93 -17.96 17.04
CA ASP A 149 7.14 -17.41 18.14
C ASP A 149 6.85 -15.93 17.88
N HIS A 150 7.85 -15.16 17.42
CA HIS A 150 7.68 -13.78 17.03
C HIS A 150 6.75 -13.65 15.81
N GLN A 151 6.91 -14.53 14.80
CA GLN A 151 6.04 -14.54 13.64
C GLN A 151 4.57 -14.82 14.01
N GLU A 152 4.31 -15.76 14.92
CA GLU A 152 2.95 -16.07 15.39
C GLU A 152 2.35 -14.92 16.20
N MET A 153 3.16 -14.24 17.02
CA MET A 153 2.73 -13.05 17.75
C MET A 153 2.30 -11.92 16.79
N GLU A 154 3.13 -11.61 15.79
CA GLU A 154 2.81 -10.58 14.81
C GLU A 154 1.62 -10.95 13.92
N MET A 155 1.47 -12.23 13.56
CA MET A 155 0.29 -12.73 12.87
C MET A 155 -0.99 -12.55 13.71
N SER A 156 -0.91 -12.80 15.01
CA SER A 156 -2.02 -12.58 15.94
C SER A 156 -2.41 -11.10 16.05
N ARG A 157 -1.41 -10.21 16.04
CA ARG A 157 -1.63 -8.74 16.00
C ARG A 157 -2.33 -8.31 14.71
N LEU A 158 -1.84 -8.77 13.55
CA LEU A 158 -2.45 -8.50 12.24
C LEU A 158 -3.91 -8.95 12.21
N LYS A 159 -4.17 -10.18 12.66
CA LYS A 159 -5.53 -10.72 12.70
C LYS A 159 -6.45 -9.88 13.59
N SER A 160 -6.04 -9.58 14.82
CA SER A 160 -6.84 -8.78 15.75
C SER A 160 -7.11 -7.38 15.23
N ALA A 161 -6.13 -6.74 14.59
CA ALA A 161 -6.28 -5.43 13.99
C ALA A 161 -7.24 -5.47 12.78
N ALA A 162 -7.12 -6.48 11.92
CA ALA A 162 -8.00 -6.66 10.76
C ALA A 162 -9.46 -6.90 11.19
N GLU A 163 -9.68 -7.77 12.17
CA GLU A 163 -11.01 -8.01 12.74
C GLU A 163 -11.62 -6.73 13.32
N TYR A 164 -10.85 -6.00 14.15
CA TYR A 164 -11.31 -4.75 14.75
C TYR A 164 -11.65 -3.68 13.70
N ALA A 165 -10.81 -3.50 12.68
CA ALA A 165 -11.07 -2.54 11.62
C ALA A 165 -12.32 -2.91 10.80
N SER A 166 -12.48 -4.18 10.44
CA SER A 166 -13.64 -4.68 9.70
C SER A 166 -14.95 -4.54 10.48
N ASP A 167 -14.95 -4.82 11.79
CA ASP A 167 -16.12 -4.63 12.67
C ASP A 167 -16.55 -3.15 12.71
N ASN A 168 -15.59 -2.24 12.60
CA ASN A 168 -15.83 -0.80 12.52
C ASN A 168 -16.05 -0.29 11.08
N LYS A 169 -16.27 -1.18 10.09
CA LYS A 169 -16.58 -0.84 8.69
C LYS A 169 -15.43 -0.13 7.96
N ILE A 170 -14.21 -0.39 8.36
CA ILE A 170 -13.00 -0.01 7.62
C ILE A 170 -12.60 -1.20 6.74
N ARG A 171 -12.36 -0.95 5.47
CA ARG A 171 -11.77 -1.92 4.54
C ARG A 171 -10.31 -2.16 4.91
N VAL A 172 -9.87 -3.39 4.84
CA VAL A 172 -8.53 -3.78 5.27
C VAL A 172 -7.73 -4.33 4.10
N HIS A 173 -6.64 -3.66 3.81
CA HIS A 173 -5.58 -4.14 2.94
C HIS A 173 -4.34 -4.46 3.78
N ALA A 174 -3.36 -5.16 3.20
CA ALA A 174 -2.10 -5.46 3.86
C ALA A 174 -0.93 -5.37 2.87
N GLY A 175 0.23 -4.96 3.35
CA GLY A 175 1.40 -4.81 2.50
C GLY A 175 2.69 -4.64 3.26
N HIS A 176 3.76 -4.66 2.52
CA HIS A 176 5.16 -4.56 2.93
C HIS A 176 5.78 -5.87 3.42
N GLY A 177 6.87 -6.29 2.76
CA GLY A 177 7.66 -7.47 3.13
C GLY A 177 7.05 -8.83 2.72
N LEU A 178 5.85 -8.84 2.14
CA LEU A 178 5.21 -10.07 1.71
C LEU A 178 5.93 -10.73 0.51
N ASN A 179 6.00 -12.06 0.56
CA ASN A 179 6.61 -12.91 -0.47
C ASN A 179 5.90 -14.27 -0.54
N LEU A 180 6.24 -15.11 -1.50
CA LEU A 180 5.58 -16.41 -1.69
C LEU A 180 5.69 -17.37 -0.48
N SER A 181 6.67 -17.17 0.41
CA SER A 181 6.84 -18.05 1.57
C SER A 181 6.00 -17.64 2.80
N ASN A 182 5.59 -16.38 2.89
CA ASN A 182 4.86 -15.84 4.04
C ASN A 182 3.42 -15.40 3.73
N LEU A 183 3.07 -15.24 2.45
CA LEU A 183 1.81 -14.70 1.98
C LEU A 183 0.59 -15.53 2.42
N SER A 184 0.66 -16.88 2.31
CA SER A 184 -0.48 -17.75 2.55
C SER A 184 -1.10 -17.63 3.95
N LYS A 185 -0.27 -17.36 4.97
CA LYS A 185 -0.78 -17.12 6.33
C LYS A 185 -1.58 -15.82 6.43
N VAL A 186 -1.18 -14.78 5.71
CA VAL A 186 -1.88 -13.49 5.69
C VAL A 186 -3.21 -13.61 4.95
N CYS A 187 -3.26 -14.37 3.86
CA CYS A 187 -4.49 -14.63 3.10
C CYS A 187 -5.59 -15.34 3.90
N ARG A 188 -5.22 -16.06 4.96
CA ARG A 188 -6.20 -16.70 5.88
C ARG A 188 -6.91 -15.71 6.80
N ILE A 189 -6.49 -14.46 6.86
CA ILE A 189 -7.21 -13.40 7.56
C ILE A 189 -8.30 -12.89 6.62
N THR A 190 -9.50 -13.43 6.73
CA THR A 190 -10.63 -13.19 5.81
C THR A 190 -11.10 -11.73 5.73
N GLN A 191 -10.68 -10.88 6.67
CA GLN A 191 -10.96 -9.46 6.69
C GLN A 191 -10.03 -8.66 5.77
N ILE A 192 -8.90 -9.24 5.34
CA ILE A 192 -7.98 -8.61 4.38
C ILE A 192 -8.52 -8.85 2.97
N GLU A 193 -8.90 -7.76 2.30
CA GLU A 193 -9.51 -7.78 0.96
C GLU A 193 -8.47 -7.67 -0.16
N GLU A 194 -7.30 -7.11 0.12
CA GLU A 194 -6.26 -6.80 -0.85
C GLU A 194 -4.87 -6.91 -0.22
N VAL A 195 -3.90 -7.35 -1.01
CA VAL A 195 -2.48 -7.33 -0.62
C VAL A 195 -1.65 -6.53 -1.64
N ASN A 196 -0.76 -5.67 -1.14
CA ASN A 196 0.17 -4.88 -1.95
C ASN A 196 1.57 -5.49 -1.87
N ILE A 197 2.07 -5.99 -3.01
CA ILE A 197 3.35 -6.70 -3.09
C ILE A 197 4.18 -6.15 -4.26
N GLY A 198 5.27 -5.45 -3.95
CA GLY A 198 6.15 -4.86 -4.96
C GLY A 198 7.51 -5.53 -5.01
N HIS A 199 8.30 -5.40 -3.93
CA HIS A 199 9.70 -5.82 -3.88
C HIS A 199 9.89 -7.29 -4.31
N SER A 200 9.13 -8.21 -3.74
CA SER A 200 9.28 -9.65 -4.01
C SER A 200 8.88 -10.01 -5.44
N VAL A 201 7.84 -9.38 -5.99
CA VAL A 201 7.46 -9.56 -7.41
C VAL A 201 8.59 -9.10 -8.34
N VAL A 202 9.18 -7.94 -8.08
CA VAL A 202 10.29 -7.41 -8.88
C VAL A 202 11.53 -8.27 -8.73
N ALA A 203 11.90 -8.69 -7.51
CA ALA A 203 13.03 -9.55 -7.25
C ALA A 203 12.90 -10.91 -8.00
N ASP A 204 11.75 -11.56 -7.87
CA ASP A 204 11.46 -12.81 -8.57
C ASP A 204 11.48 -12.63 -10.09
N SER A 205 11.05 -11.47 -10.59
CA SER A 205 11.00 -11.20 -12.03
C SER A 205 12.38 -11.20 -12.71
N ILE A 206 13.45 -10.96 -11.96
CA ILE A 206 14.83 -11.03 -12.47
C ILE A 206 15.16 -12.44 -12.98
N PHE A 207 14.62 -13.46 -12.33
CA PHE A 207 14.90 -14.87 -12.65
C PHE A 207 13.83 -15.51 -13.52
N LYS A 208 12.55 -15.10 -13.35
CA LYS A 208 11.40 -15.76 -13.96
C LYS A 208 10.72 -14.94 -15.06
N GLY A 209 11.07 -13.65 -15.18
CA GLY A 209 10.34 -12.66 -15.94
C GLY A 209 9.07 -12.16 -15.21
N LEU A 210 8.66 -10.91 -15.43
CA LEU A 210 7.59 -10.25 -14.70
C LEU A 210 6.26 -11.00 -14.82
N LYS A 211 5.90 -11.48 -16.01
CA LYS A 211 4.68 -12.27 -16.24
C LYS A 211 4.57 -13.45 -15.27
N LYS A 212 5.61 -14.28 -15.21
CA LYS A 212 5.60 -15.49 -14.39
C LYS A 212 5.61 -15.15 -12.90
N ALA A 213 6.37 -14.11 -12.50
CA ALA A 213 6.38 -13.67 -11.12
C ALA A 213 4.97 -13.26 -10.65
N VAL A 214 4.26 -12.40 -11.39
CA VAL A 214 2.90 -11.99 -11.05
C VAL A 214 1.95 -13.19 -11.01
N GLN A 215 2.03 -14.10 -11.98
CA GLN A 215 1.19 -15.30 -12.00
C GLN A 215 1.43 -16.23 -10.80
N ASP A 216 2.67 -16.35 -10.31
CA ASP A 216 2.98 -17.14 -9.12
C ASP A 216 2.32 -16.55 -7.88
N PHE A 217 2.40 -15.23 -7.69
CA PHE A 217 1.72 -14.55 -6.59
C PHE A 217 0.19 -14.65 -6.72
N ARG A 218 -0.37 -14.45 -7.92
CA ARG A 218 -1.80 -14.64 -8.13
C ARG A 218 -2.27 -16.04 -7.77
N SER A 219 -1.54 -17.06 -8.22
CA SER A 219 -1.85 -18.45 -7.90
C SER A 219 -1.77 -18.74 -6.39
N ALA A 220 -0.86 -18.09 -5.67
CA ALA A 220 -0.76 -18.22 -4.22
C ALA A 220 -1.96 -17.60 -3.48
N LEU A 221 -2.57 -16.55 -4.05
CA LEU A 221 -3.79 -15.93 -3.50
C LEU A 221 -5.04 -16.76 -3.76
N ASP A 222 -5.12 -17.44 -4.91
CA ASP A 222 -6.30 -18.20 -5.33
C ASP A 222 -6.39 -19.62 -4.71
N ASN A 223 -5.29 -20.13 -4.12
CA ASN A 223 -5.20 -21.51 -3.60
C ASN A 223 -5.40 -21.62 -2.07
N ASP A 224 -5.69 -20.55 -1.36
CA ASP A 224 -6.06 -20.49 0.05
C ASP A 224 -7.53 -20.09 0.22
#